data_bd2c7ce6457cc395b8774995ebab1cab
#
_entry.id   bd2c7ce6457cc395b8774995ebab1cab
#
_cell.length_a   1.000
_cell.length_b   1.000
_cell.length_c   1.000
_cell.angle_alpha   90.00
_cell.angle_beta   90.00
_cell.angle_gamma   90.00
#
_symmetry.space_group_name_H-M   'P 1'
#
loop_
_entity.id
_entity.type
_entity.pdbx_description
1 polymer ?
#
loop_
_entity_poly.entity_id
_entity_poly.type
_entity_poly.pdbx_seq_one_letter_code
_entity_poly.pdbx_strand_id
1 'polypeptide(L)'
;FGEAAPKKCGNCSCCLAAEQEAQLQVEYARRRAAQSADRLENPRRAKPAAGSLSEADEKLLNALYAVRKRLAGKQNLPAFMVFNDATLREMAEKKPMSIDELLNITGVGEKKAAHYGRDFLRIIEDAVESR
;
A
#
# COMPACT_ATOMS: atom_id res chain seq x y z
N PHE A 1 38.31 30.23 -31.87
CA PHE A 1 37.89 29.62 -31.48
C PHE A 1 38.31 28.62 -30.86
N GLY A 2 38.67 28.06 -30.83
CA GLY A 2 39.14 27.15 -30.05
C GLY A 2 38.62 26.93 -28.82
N GLU A 3 37.70 27.40 -28.64
CA GLU A 3 37.16 27.18 -27.58
C GLU A 3 36.66 26.01 -27.43
N ALA A 4 37.32 25.19 -27.18
CA ALA A 4 36.95 24.14 -26.41
C ALA A 4 36.25 24.70 -25.24
N ALA A 5 35.04 24.70 -25.28
CA ALA A 5 34.23 25.01 -24.16
C ALA A 5 34.67 24.11 -23.01
N PRO A 6 35.02 24.66 -21.88
CA PRO A 6 35.40 23.86 -20.72
C PRO A 6 34.28 22.90 -20.41
N LYS A 7 34.63 21.67 -20.30
CA LYS A 7 33.65 20.61 -20.05
C LYS A 7 32.89 20.77 -18.71
N LYS A 8 33.39 21.66 -17.91
CA LYS A 8 32.72 22.09 -16.66
C LYS A 8 32.94 23.58 -16.50
N CYS A 9 31.97 24.34 -16.86
CA CYS A 9 31.97 25.71 -16.43
C CYS A 9 31.08 25.80 -15.18
N GLY A 10 31.64 26.05 -14.02
CA GLY A 10 30.88 26.11 -12.78
C GLY A 10 29.81 27.21 -12.72
N ASN A 11 29.66 28.00 -13.79
CA ASN A 11 28.71 29.10 -13.89
C ASN A 11 27.66 28.92 -15.00
N CYS A 12 27.64 27.75 -15.65
CA CYS A 12 26.66 27.47 -16.68
C CYS A 12 25.40 26.84 -16.07
N SER A 13 24.23 27.32 -16.44
CA SER A 13 22.96 26.78 -15.96
C SER A 13 22.81 25.29 -16.24
N CYS A 14 23.33 24.80 -17.37
CA CYS A 14 23.29 23.38 -17.71
C CYS A 14 24.16 22.52 -16.77
N CYS A 15 25.33 23.01 -16.37
CA CYS A 15 26.20 22.29 -15.43
C CYS A 15 25.63 22.27 -14.02
N LEU A 16 25.04 23.38 -13.57
CA LEU A 16 24.37 23.45 -12.28
C LEU A 16 23.13 22.55 -12.22
N ALA A 17 22.35 22.50 -13.27
CA ALA A 17 21.20 21.63 -13.35
C ALA A 17 21.59 20.14 -13.30
N ALA A 18 22.63 19.74 -14.00
CA ALA A 18 23.15 18.37 -13.98
C ALA A 18 23.67 17.97 -12.58
N GLU A 19 24.34 18.87 -11.89
CA GLU A 19 24.79 18.61 -10.52
C GLU A 19 23.61 18.49 -9.53
N GLN A 20 22.61 19.33 -9.68
CA GLN A 20 21.40 19.26 -8.87
C GLN A 20 20.61 17.96 -9.08
N GLU A 21 20.46 17.53 -10.32
CA GLU A 21 19.81 16.25 -10.63
C GLU A 21 20.56 15.06 -10.03
N ALA A 22 21.90 15.07 -10.14
CA ALA A 22 22.72 14.03 -9.56
C ALA A 22 22.59 13.99 -8.02
N GLN A 23 22.58 15.14 -7.38
CA GLN A 23 22.37 15.23 -5.92
C GLN A 23 20.98 14.76 -5.50
N LEU A 24 19.96 15.12 -6.24
CA LEU A 24 18.59 14.66 -5.98
C LEU A 24 18.46 13.13 -6.12
N GLN A 25 19.09 12.54 -7.12
CA GLN A 25 19.10 11.10 -7.30
C GLN A 25 19.82 10.38 -6.16
N VAL A 26 20.96 10.89 -5.73
CA VAL A 26 21.70 10.35 -4.59
C VAL A 26 20.90 10.45 -3.29
N GLU A 27 20.27 11.60 -3.07
CA GLU A 27 19.45 11.81 -1.89
C GLU A 27 18.22 10.90 -1.88
N TYR A 28 17.56 10.74 -3.02
CA TYR A 28 16.44 9.81 -3.19
C TYR A 28 16.86 8.36 -2.93
N ALA A 29 18.00 7.95 -3.47
CA ALA A 29 18.54 6.63 -3.23
C ALA A 29 18.90 6.41 -1.76
N ARG A 30 19.47 7.40 -1.08
CA ARG A 30 19.74 7.37 0.36
C ARG A 30 18.48 7.25 1.19
N ARG A 31 17.44 8.02 0.88
CA ARG A 31 16.14 7.92 1.57
C ARG A 31 15.52 6.55 1.39
N ARG A 32 15.59 6.01 0.18
CA ARG A 32 15.06 4.68 -0.11
C ARG A 32 15.84 3.57 0.61
N ALA A 33 17.17 3.68 0.66
CA ALA A 33 18.02 2.76 1.41
C ALA A 33 17.77 2.84 2.92
N ALA A 34 17.62 4.06 3.46
CA ALA A 34 17.29 4.27 4.86
C ALA A 34 15.93 3.67 5.23
N GLN A 35 14.93 3.83 4.38
CA GLN A 35 13.62 3.22 4.59
C GLN A 35 13.67 1.70 4.51
N SER A 36 14.54 1.14 3.67
CA SER A 36 14.76 -0.30 3.59
C SER A 36 15.49 -0.84 4.81
N ALA A 37 16.47 -0.10 5.31
CA ALA A 37 17.23 -0.45 6.52
C ALA A 37 16.34 -0.40 7.77
N ASP A 38 15.53 0.63 7.92
CA ASP A 38 14.58 0.75 9.04
C ASP A 38 13.55 -0.40 9.03
N ARG A 39 13.21 -0.89 7.84
CA ARG A 39 12.32 -2.03 7.68
C ARG A 39 12.96 -3.36 8.07
N LEU A 40 14.30 -3.46 7.95
CA LEU A 40 15.06 -4.64 8.34
C LEU A 40 15.42 -4.65 9.84
N GLU A 41 15.65 -3.46 10.42
CA GLU A 41 16.04 -3.35 11.83
C GLU A 41 14.86 -3.39 12.81
N ASN A 42 13.64 -3.21 12.34
CA ASN A 42 12.49 -3.24 13.21
C ASN A 42 11.47 -4.32 12.81
N PRO A 43 11.81 -5.61 12.98
CA PRO A 43 10.90 -6.71 12.72
C PRO A 43 9.63 -6.66 13.60
N ARG A 44 9.64 -5.82 14.65
CA ARG A 44 8.48 -5.62 15.53
C ARG A 44 7.41 -4.70 14.93
N ARG A 45 7.78 -3.87 13.94
CA ARG A 45 6.80 -3.05 13.20
C ARG A 45 6.12 -3.79 12.05
N ALA A 46 6.68 -4.91 11.62
CA ALA A 46 6.11 -5.73 10.57
C ALA A 46 5.01 -6.69 11.07
N LYS A 47 4.82 -6.77 12.37
CA LYS A 47 3.65 -7.43 12.96
C LYS A 47 2.81 -6.35 13.61
N PRO A 48 1.73 -5.88 12.98
CA PRO A 48 0.65 -5.37 13.77
C PRO A 48 0.31 -6.50 14.74
N ALA A 49 0.22 -6.16 16.01
CA ALA A 49 -0.06 -7.11 17.06
C ALA A 49 -1.04 -8.15 16.54
N ALA A 50 -0.58 -9.38 16.46
CA ALA A 50 -1.45 -10.49 16.26
C ALA A 50 -2.29 -10.61 17.52
N GLY A 51 -3.33 -9.83 17.61
CA GLY A 51 -4.49 -10.28 18.31
C GLY A 51 -4.78 -11.63 17.65
N SER A 52 -4.84 -12.68 18.44
CA SER A 52 -5.10 -14.00 17.93
C SER A 52 -6.43 -13.97 17.18
N LEU A 53 -6.33 -13.82 15.86
CA LEU A 53 -7.49 -13.94 14.99
C LEU A 53 -8.03 -15.36 15.21
N SER A 54 -9.32 -15.47 15.41
CA SER A 54 -9.97 -16.76 15.46
C SER A 54 -9.77 -17.48 14.14
N GLU A 55 -9.75 -18.82 14.13
CA GLU A 55 -9.65 -19.59 12.88
C GLU A 55 -10.68 -19.16 11.83
N ALA A 56 -11.85 -18.75 12.29
CA ALA A 56 -12.89 -18.22 11.41
C ALA A 56 -12.49 -16.87 10.79
N ASP A 57 -11.81 -16.03 11.55
CA ASP A 57 -11.34 -14.73 11.08
C ASP A 57 -10.17 -14.89 10.10
N GLU A 58 -9.32 -15.89 10.29
CA GLU A 58 -8.26 -16.24 9.33
C GLU A 58 -8.85 -16.75 8.01
N LYS A 59 -9.86 -17.60 8.07
CA LYS A 59 -10.57 -18.05 6.87
C LYS A 59 -11.21 -16.89 6.11
N LEU A 60 -11.86 -16.00 6.83
CA LEU A 60 -12.42 -14.77 6.28
C LEU A 60 -11.34 -13.89 5.67
N LEU A 61 -10.23 -13.71 6.36
CA LEU A 61 -9.10 -12.93 5.87
C LEU A 61 -8.56 -13.50 4.55
N ASN A 62 -8.40 -14.81 4.46
CA ASN A 62 -7.97 -15.48 3.24
C ASN A 62 -8.97 -15.29 2.09
N ALA A 63 -10.25 -15.34 2.37
CA ALA A 63 -11.30 -15.04 1.40
C ALA A 63 -11.24 -13.59 0.92
N LEU A 64 -11.00 -12.64 1.83
CA LEU A 64 -10.82 -11.23 1.49
C LEU A 64 -9.57 -11.00 0.62
N TYR A 65 -8.47 -11.70 0.90
CA TYR A 65 -7.28 -11.68 0.03
C TYR A 65 -7.57 -12.19 -1.38
N ALA A 66 -8.33 -13.26 -1.50
CA ALA A 66 -8.72 -13.81 -2.79
C ALA A 66 -9.59 -12.83 -3.59
N VAL A 67 -10.55 -12.19 -2.95
CA VAL A 67 -11.40 -11.14 -3.59
C VAL A 67 -10.55 -9.95 -4.01
N ARG A 68 -9.66 -9.48 -3.15
CA ARG A 68 -8.74 -8.39 -3.46
C ARG A 68 -7.90 -8.70 -4.70
N LYS A 69 -7.31 -9.88 -4.76
CA LYS A 69 -6.51 -10.34 -5.89
C LYS A 69 -7.33 -10.39 -7.18
N ARG A 70 -8.55 -10.89 -7.08
CA ARG A 70 -9.48 -10.98 -8.22
C ARG A 70 -9.87 -9.60 -8.76
N LEU A 71 -10.21 -8.66 -7.88
CA LEU A 71 -10.58 -7.30 -8.26
C LEU A 71 -9.39 -6.52 -8.84
N ALA A 72 -8.22 -6.66 -8.23
CA ALA A 72 -6.98 -6.06 -8.71
C ALA A 72 -6.63 -6.56 -10.12
N GLY A 73 -6.79 -7.87 -10.37
CA GLY A 73 -6.59 -8.46 -11.67
C GLY A 73 -7.56 -7.97 -12.75
N LYS A 74 -8.83 -7.77 -12.38
CA LYS A 74 -9.82 -7.22 -13.32
C LYS A 74 -9.53 -5.81 -13.78
N GLN A 75 -8.91 -5.01 -12.92
CA GLN A 75 -8.62 -3.61 -13.18
C GLN A 75 -7.16 -3.34 -13.55
N ASN A 76 -6.35 -4.39 -13.67
CA ASN A 76 -4.92 -4.27 -13.89
C ASN A 76 -4.22 -3.36 -12.87
N LEU A 77 -4.68 -3.40 -11.63
CA LEU A 77 -4.13 -2.63 -10.52
C LEU A 77 -3.39 -3.55 -9.55
N PRO A 78 -2.36 -3.04 -8.88
CA PRO A 78 -1.74 -3.80 -7.80
C PRO A 78 -2.72 -4.00 -6.64
N ALA A 79 -2.64 -5.15 -5.98
CA ALA A 79 -3.58 -5.54 -4.92
C ALA A 79 -3.67 -4.53 -3.77
N PHE A 80 -2.55 -3.89 -3.41
CA PHE A 80 -2.52 -2.87 -2.36
C PHE A 80 -3.29 -1.59 -2.70
N MET A 81 -3.53 -1.33 -4.00
CA MET A 81 -4.32 -0.18 -4.43
C MET A 81 -5.81 -0.37 -4.15
N VAL A 82 -6.28 -1.60 -4.13
CA VAL A 82 -7.65 -1.93 -3.73
C VAL A 82 -7.78 -1.67 -2.22
N PHE A 83 -7.15 -2.49 -1.41
CA PHE A 83 -7.08 -2.33 0.05
C PHE A 83 -5.74 -2.84 0.58
N ASN A 84 -5.28 -2.23 1.66
CA ASN A 84 -4.07 -2.66 2.37
C ASN A 84 -4.34 -3.91 3.21
N ASP A 85 -3.29 -4.65 3.54
CA ASP A 85 -3.38 -5.83 4.40
C ASP A 85 -3.93 -5.50 5.79
N ALA A 86 -3.53 -4.36 6.35
CA ALA A 86 -4.07 -3.87 7.63
C ALA A 86 -5.59 -3.65 7.57
N THR A 87 -6.08 -3.07 6.47
CA THR A 87 -7.50 -2.85 6.22
C THR A 87 -8.27 -4.17 6.18
N LEU A 88 -7.74 -5.17 5.48
CA LEU A 88 -8.38 -6.49 5.39
C LEU A 88 -8.42 -7.22 6.74
N ARG A 89 -7.38 -7.08 7.54
CA ARG A 89 -7.38 -7.64 8.91
C ARG A 89 -8.43 -6.99 9.79
N GLU A 90 -8.52 -5.67 9.72
CA GLU A 90 -9.54 -4.92 10.45
C GLU A 90 -10.95 -5.29 9.98
N MET A 91 -11.15 -5.52 8.67
CA MET A 91 -12.41 -6.05 8.15
C MET A 91 -12.74 -7.45 8.69
N ALA A 92 -11.75 -8.34 8.78
CA ALA A 92 -11.93 -9.67 9.33
C ALA A 92 -12.28 -9.65 10.82
N GLU A 93 -11.68 -8.72 11.56
CA GLU A 93 -11.91 -8.55 13.00
C GLU A 93 -13.26 -7.91 13.29
N LYS A 94 -13.58 -6.81 12.63
CA LYS A 94 -14.80 -6.04 12.87
C LYS A 94 -16.03 -6.59 12.16
N LYS A 95 -15.83 -7.33 11.08
CA LYS A 95 -16.90 -7.93 10.26
C LYS A 95 -18.00 -6.93 9.89
N PRO A 96 -17.68 -5.86 9.15
CA PRO A 96 -18.69 -4.89 8.77
C PRO A 96 -19.79 -5.55 7.93
N MET A 97 -21.02 -5.26 8.26
CA MET A 97 -22.21 -5.74 7.53
C MET A 97 -22.81 -4.65 6.62
N SER A 98 -22.38 -3.43 6.79
CA SER A 98 -22.88 -2.26 6.06
C SER A 98 -21.75 -1.47 5.43
N ILE A 99 -22.07 -0.68 4.41
CA ILE A 99 -21.10 0.24 3.77
C ILE A 99 -20.64 1.30 4.78
N ASP A 100 -21.54 1.77 5.65
CA ASP A 100 -21.22 2.75 6.68
C ASP A 100 -20.21 2.20 7.69
N GLU A 101 -20.37 0.95 8.11
CA GLU A 101 -19.41 0.26 8.97
C GLU A 101 -18.08 0.05 8.26
N LEU A 102 -18.13 -0.26 6.96
CA LEU A 102 -16.94 -0.41 6.13
C LEU A 102 -16.15 0.91 6.04
N LEU A 103 -16.83 2.04 5.96
CA LEU A 103 -16.20 3.37 5.95
C LEU A 103 -15.50 3.72 7.27
N ASN A 104 -15.93 3.14 8.38
CA ASN A 104 -15.28 3.31 9.68
C ASN A 104 -13.95 2.55 9.79
N ILE A 105 -13.65 1.69 8.83
CA ILE A 105 -12.40 0.94 8.82
C ILE A 105 -11.27 1.79 8.28
N THR A 106 -10.11 1.72 8.92
CA THR A 106 -8.93 2.47 8.52
C THR A 106 -8.48 2.09 7.11
N GLY A 107 -8.32 3.07 6.24
CA GLY A 107 -7.86 2.85 4.86
C GLY A 107 -8.97 2.61 3.85
N VAL A 108 -10.22 2.67 4.26
CA VAL A 108 -11.39 2.60 3.38
C VAL A 108 -11.90 4.00 3.13
N GLY A 109 -11.80 4.46 1.88
CA GLY A 109 -12.39 5.72 1.45
C GLY A 109 -13.74 5.50 0.76
N GLU A 110 -14.57 6.53 0.70
CA GLU A 110 -15.90 6.48 0.06
C GLU A 110 -15.85 5.92 -1.37
N LYS A 111 -14.89 6.35 -2.16
CA LYS A 111 -14.71 5.88 -3.53
C LYS A 111 -14.42 4.38 -3.59
N LYS A 112 -13.54 3.91 -2.71
CA LYS A 112 -13.20 2.47 -2.63
C LYS A 112 -14.35 1.64 -2.09
N ALA A 113 -15.06 2.15 -1.09
CA ALA A 113 -16.25 1.50 -0.55
C ALA A 113 -17.34 1.39 -1.62
N ALA A 114 -17.56 2.41 -2.42
CA ALA A 114 -18.55 2.39 -3.50
C ALA A 114 -18.19 1.40 -4.62
N HIS A 115 -16.90 1.30 -4.97
CA HIS A 115 -16.47 0.41 -6.05
C HIS A 115 -16.28 -1.04 -5.63
N TYR A 116 -15.72 -1.26 -4.46
CA TYR A 116 -15.29 -2.59 -4.01
C TYR A 116 -16.06 -3.08 -2.79
N GLY A 117 -16.67 -2.19 -2.03
CA GLY A 117 -17.32 -2.50 -0.76
C GLY A 117 -18.35 -3.63 -0.86
N ARG A 118 -19.17 -3.64 -1.89
CA ARG A 118 -20.20 -4.67 -2.10
C ARG A 118 -19.63 -6.07 -2.20
N ASP A 119 -18.55 -6.25 -2.94
CA ASP A 119 -17.91 -7.55 -3.12
C ASP A 119 -17.31 -8.04 -1.79
N PHE A 120 -16.72 -7.15 -1.01
CA PHE A 120 -16.16 -7.48 0.29
C PHE A 120 -17.26 -7.75 1.34
N LEU A 121 -18.30 -6.94 1.38
CA LEU A 121 -19.43 -7.12 2.29
C LEU A 121 -20.11 -8.48 2.05
N ARG A 122 -20.32 -8.84 0.79
CA ARG A 122 -20.91 -10.13 0.42
C ARG A 122 -20.11 -11.31 0.95
N ILE A 123 -18.79 -11.26 0.85
CA ILE A 123 -17.92 -12.31 1.38
C ILE A 123 -17.95 -12.36 2.91
N ILE A 124 -17.99 -11.22 3.56
CA ILE A 124 -18.11 -11.13 5.03
C ILE A 124 -19.45 -11.70 5.48
N GLU A 125 -20.53 -11.36 4.80
CA GLU A 125 -21.86 -11.86 5.05
C GLU A 125 -21.94 -13.38 4.88
N ASP A 126 -21.45 -13.90 3.76
CA ASP A 126 -21.35 -15.35 3.50
C ASP A 126 -20.54 -16.09 4.58
N ALA A 127 -19.45 -15.51 5.05
CA ALA A 127 -18.63 -16.09 6.09
C ALA A 127 -19.30 -16.08 7.47
N VAL A 128 -20.09 -15.06 7.75
CA VAL A 128 -20.85 -14.94 8.99
C VAL A 128 -22.04 -15.92 9.01
N GLU A 129 -22.73 -16.07 7.85
CA GLU A 129 -23.84 -17.01 7.73
C GLU A 129 -23.37 -18.47 7.76
N SER A 130 -22.16 -18.75 7.30
CA SER A 130 -21.60 -20.12 7.28
C SER A 130 -21.19 -20.65 8.65
N ARG A 131 -21.40 -19.90 9.70
CA ARG A 131 -21.19 -20.35 11.08
C ARG A 131 -22.44 -21.09 11.62
#